data_b83399206c8caae96b84a6e158b6ee52
#
_entry.id   b83399206c8caae96b84a6e158b6ee52
#
_cell.length_a   1.000
_cell.length_b   1.000
_cell.length_c   1.000
_cell.angle_alpha   90.00
_cell.angle_beta   90.00
_cell.angle_gamma   90.00
#
_symmetry.space_group_name_H-M   'P 1'
#
loop_
_entity.id
_entity.type
_entity.pdbx_description
1 polymer ?
#
loop_
_entity_poly.entity_id
_entity_poly.type
_entity_poly.pdbx_seq_one_letter_code
_entity_poly.pdbx_strand_id
1 'polypeptide(L)'
;DNAPIGLKNRIEVGLHTGTREIPCRVILKGRRLEAGERGYAELRLTEPMVATWGQRFILRRISPAITLGGGTILDPHIPDMHRIRDIESVAEQLASPSPAERLSARLRQRDSVSSSDLTLASSIGVMPDELQQLLATLRAEGKLLKPGRGDKAFEIHTERLESLAGSV
;
A
#
# COMPACT_ATOMS: atom_id res chain seq x y z
N ASP A 1 -15.58 -32.18 -0.76
CA ASP A 1 -14.38 -31.95 -1.56
C ASP A 1 -13.82 -30.58 -1.24
N ASN A 2 -12.87 -30.53 -0.30
CA ASN A 2 -12.14 -29.32 0.08
C ASN A 2 -10.84 -29.21 -0.76
N ALA A 3 -10.98 -29.26 -2.08
CA ALA A 3 -9.84 -28.98 -2.93
C ALA A 3 -9.41 -27.51 -2.71
N PRO A 4 -8.12 -27.26 -2.51
CA PRO A 4 -7.61 -25.91 -2.35
C PRO A 4 -7.94 -25.10 -3.60
N ILE A 5 -8.65 -23.99 -3.41
CA ILE A 5 -9.16 -23.16 -4.51
C ILE A 5 -8.22 -21.96 -4.67
N GLY A 6 -7.55 -21.90 -5.82
CA GLY A 6 -6.74 -20.73 -6.17
C GLY A 6 -7.58 -19.47 -6.38
N LEU A 7 -6.98 -18.31 -6.16
CA LEU A 7 -7.58 -17.00 -6.43
C LEU A 7 -7.48 -16.67 -7.92
N LYS A 8 -8.62 -16.45 -8.57
CA LYS A 8 -8.67 -15.97 -9.96
C LYS A 8 -8.64 -14.44 -9.99
N ASN A 9 -8.06 -13.88 -11.05
CA ASN A 9 -8.14 -12.45 -11.28
C ASN A 9 -9.61 -12.00 -11.42
N ARG A 10 -9.94 -10.86 -10.83
CA ARG A 10 -11.27 -10.23 -10.81
C ARG A 10 -12.37 -11.03 -10.10
N ILE A 11 -12.00 -11.98 -9.24
CA ILE A 11 -12.99 -12.68 -8.40
C ILE A 11 -13.60 -11.73 -7.36
N GLU A 12 -14.89 -11.88 -7.12
CA GLU A 12 -15.60 -11.18 -6.05
C GLU A 12 -15.63 -12.06 -4.78
N VAL A 13 -15.25 -11.45 -3.66
CA VAL A 13 -15.09 -12.12 -2.37
C VAL A 13 -15.50 -11.19 -1.22
N GLY A 14 -15.73 -11.73 -0.04
CA GLY A 14 -15.81 -10.99 1.20
C GLY A 14 -14.43 -10.77 1.79
N LEU A 15 -14.06 -9.51 2.03
CA LEU A 15 -12.90 -9.14 2.83
C LEU A 15 -13.32 -9.07 4.30
N HIS A 16 -12.68 -9.87 5.14
CA HIS A 16 -12.91 -9.86 6.59
C HIS A 16 -11.70 -9.29 7.30
N THR A 17 -11.90 -8.22 8.07
CA THR A 17 -10.85 -7.62 8.89
C THR A 17 -11.45 -7.01 10.15
N GLY A 18 -10.91 -7.38 11.32
CA GLY A 18 -11.55 -7.10 12.61
C GLY A 18 -12.97 -7.69 12.65
N THR A 19 -13.97 -6.86 12.93
CA THR A 19 -15.39 -7.23 12.97
C THR A 19 -16.15 -6.90 11.68
N ARG A 20 -15.47 -6.39 10.64
CA ARG A 20 -16.12 -5.97 9.38
C ARG A 20 -15.97 -7.03 8.30
N GLU A 21 -17.02 -7.15 7.51
CA GLU A 21 -17.05 -7.87 6.25
C GLU A 21 -17.43 -6.89 5.14
N ILE A 22 -16.61 -6.78 4.12
CA ILE A 22 -16.81 -5.85 3.00
C ILE A 22 -16.65 -6.64 1.70
N PRO A 23 -17.65 -6.63 0.82
CA PRO A 23 -17.47 -7.19 -0.52
C PRO A 23 -16.37 -6.46 -1.27
N CYS A 24 -15.50 -7.22 -1.93
CA CYS A 24 -14.43 -6.66 -2.72
C CYS A 24 -14.14 -7.49 -3.96
N ARG A 25 -13.47 -6.87 -4.93
CA ARG A 25 -12.94 -7.54 -6.13
C ARG A 25 -11.43 -7.63 -6.03
N VAL A 26 -10.89 -8.84 -6.17
CA VAL A 26 -9.43 -9.09 -6.18
C VAL A 26 -8.90 -8.86 -7.59
N ILE A 27 -7.96 -7.94 -7.74
CA ILE A 27 -7.27 -7.67 -8.99
C ILE A 27 -5.85 -8.21 -8.91
N LEU A 28 -5.57 -9.22 -9.72
CA LEU A 28 -4.23 -9.78 -9.92
C LEU A 28 -3.73 -9.32 -11.30
N LYS A 29 -2.48 -8.91 -11.44
CA LYS A 29 -1.91 -8.51 -12.74
C LYS A 29 -1.86 -9.70 -13.73
N GLY A 30 -3.02 -10.08 -14.28
CA GLY A 30 -3.17 -11.14 -15.30
C GLY A 30 -2.86 -12.55 -14.81
N ARG A 31 -2.49 -12.73 -13.54
CA ARG A 31 -2.08 -13.99 -12.95
C ARG A 31 -3.18 -14.56 -12.06
N ARG A 32 -3.25 -15.86 -12.00
CA ARG A 32 -3.98 -16.61 -10.99
C ARG A 32 -2.99 -16.97 -9.88
N LEU A 33 -3.41 -16.94 -8.62
CA LEU A 33 -2.68 -17.51 -7.50
C LEU A 33 -3.24 -18.90 -7.23
N GLU A 34 -2.41 -19.91 -7.29
CA GLU A 34 -2.78 -21.25 -6.91
C GLU A 34 -2.82 -21.42 -5.38
N ALA A 35 -3.41 -22.50 -4.92
CA ALA A 35 -3.47 -22.78 -3.49
C ALA A 35 -2.07 -22.91 -2.89
N GLY A 36 -1.82 -22.18 -1.79
CA GLY A 36 -0.50 -22.14 -1.14
C GLY A 36 0.48 -21.12 -1.73
N GLU A 37 0.18 -20.54 -2.89
CA GLU A 37 1.01 -19.47 -3.44
C GLU A 37 0.81 -18.14 -2.70
N ARG A 38 1.85 -17.31 -2.76
CA ARG A 38 1.84 -15.93 -2.28
C ARG A 38 1.98 -14.96 -3.45
N GLY A 39 1.36 -13.80 -3.35
CA GLY A 39 1.47 -12.76 -4.36
C GLY A 39 0.81 -11.47 -3.90
N TYR A 40 0.91 -10.45 -4.73
CA TYR A 40 0.34 -9.14 -4.48
C TYR A 40 -0.95 -8.95 -5.27
N ALA A 41 -1.92 -8.32 -4.64
CA ALA A 41 -3.22 -8.04 -5.23
C ALA A 41 -3.72 -6.65 -4.81
N GLU A 42 -4.46 -6.01 -5.68
CA GLU A 42 -5.31 -4.88 -5.32
C GLU A 42 -6.68 -5.41 -4.90
N LEU A 43 -7.19 -4.92 -3.78
CA LEU A 43 -8.55 -5.23 -3.32
C LEU A 43 -9.43 -4.00 -3.54
N ARG A 44 -10.31 -4.07 -4.53
CA ARG A 44 -11.28 -3.01 -4.80
C ARG A 44 -12.52 -3.23 -3.98
N LEU A 45 -12.67 -2.42 -2.95
CA LEU A 45 -13.78 -2.50 -2.01
C LEU A 45 -15.04 -1.87 -2.58
N THR A 46 -16.21 -2.37 -2.21
CA THR A 46 -17.51 -1.77 -2.58
C THR A 46 -17.87 -0.55 -1.73
N GLU A 47 -17.24 -0.41 -0.56
CA GLU A 47 -17.41 0.72 0.36
C GLU A 47 -16.09 1.10 1.03
N PRO A 48 -15.92 2.35 1.45
CA PRO A 48 -14.71 2.79 2.14
C PRO A 48 -14.52 2.08 3.48
N MET A 49 -13.26 1.79 3.81
CA MET A 49 -12.88 1.31 5.15
C MET A 49 -11.64 2.06 5.65
N VAL A 50 -11.55 2.17 6.96
CA VAL A 50 -10.30 2.59 7.60
C VAL A 50 -9.40 1.39 7.71
N ALA A 51 -8.18 1.53 7.21
CA ALA A 51 -7.16 0.49 7.27
C ALA A 51 -5.78 1.11 7.54
N THR A 52 -4.89 0.30 8.09
CA THR A 52 -3.50 0.67 8.32
C THR A 52 -2.56 -0.35 7.69
N TRP A 53 -1.33 0.05 7.43
CA TRP A 53 -0.29 -0.88 7.04
C TRP A 53 -0.14 -1.99 8.09
N GLY A 54 0.13 -3.21 7.65
CA GLY A 54 0.33 -4.36 8.53
C GLY A 54 -0.96 -5.02 9.02
N GLN A 55 -2.14 -4.42 8.77
CA GLN A 55 -3.42 -4.97 9.18
C GLN A 55 -3.70 -6.27 8.43
N ARG A 56 -4.06 -7.33 9.19
CA ARG A 56 -4.39 -8.64 8.62
C ARG A 56 -5.82 -8.69 8.15
N PHE A 57 -6.06 -9.48 7.09
CA PHE A 57 -7.39 -9.76 6.57
C PHE A 57 -7.53 -11.23 6.13
N ILE A 58 -8.78 -11.66 5.97
CA ILE A 58 -9.15 -12.96 5.40
C ILE A 58 -10.04 -12.70 4.20
N LEU A 59 -9.86 -13.47 3.14
CA LEU A 59 -10.74 -13.50 1.96
C LEU A 59 -11.61 -14.74 2.02
N ARG A 60 -12.92 -14.54 1.88
CA ARG A 60 -13.89 -15.63 1.85
C ARG A 60 -14.75 -15.54 0.59
N ARG A 61 -15.07 -16.70 0.04
CA ARG A 61 -16.12 -16.79 -0.98
C ARG A 61 -17.48 -16.46 -0.32
N ILE A 62 -18.31 -15.71 -1.03
CA ILE A 62 -19.62 -15.31 -0.52
C ILE A 62 -20.58 -16.50 -0.49
N SER A 63 -20.57 -17.32 -1.55
CA SER A 63 -21.44 -18.50 -1.64
C SER A 63 -20.79 -19.63 -2.46
N PRO A 64 -20.67 -20.85 -1.92
CA PRO A 64 -20.73 -21.19 -0.50
C PRO A 64 -19.61 -20.49 0.30
N ALA A 65 -19.86 -20.23 1.60
CA ALA A 65 -18.90 -19.53 2.45
C ALA A 65 -17.66 -20.38 2.73
N ILE A 66 -16.59 -20.16 1.99
CA ILE A 66 -15.32 -20.89 2.09
C ILE A 66 -14.18 -19.87 2.22
N THR A 67 -13.26 -20.12 3.16
CA THR A 67 -12.04 -19.32 3.27
C THR A 67 -11.12 -19.64 2.08
N LEU A 68 -10.75 -18.62 1.33
CA LEU A 68 -9.86 -18.71 0.17
C LEU A 68 -8.40 -18.44 0.54
N GLY A 69 -8.18 -17.60 1.54
CA GLY A 69 -6.85 -17.23 2.00
C GLY A 69 -6.90 -15.99 2.89
N GLY A 70 -5.78 -15.38 3.09
CA GLY A 70 -5.64 -14.14 3.84
C GLY A 70 -4.34 -13.44 3.50
N GLY A 71 -4.17 -12.26 4.05
CA GLY A 71 -2.99 -11.45 3.77
C GLY A 71 -2.82 -10.31 4.74
N THR A 72 -1.92 -9.42 4.37
CA THR A 72 -1.59 -8.20 5.10
C THR A 72 -1.75 -7.00 4.18
N ILE A 73 -2.35 -5.94 4.67
CA ILE A 73 -2.50 -4.68 3.94
C ILE A 73 -1.13 -3.99 3.92
N LEU A 74 -0.60 -3.76 2.73
CA LEU A 74 0.66 -3.04 2.51
C LEU A 74 0.43 -1.58 2.17
N ASP A 75 -0.68 -1.27 1.52
CA ASP A 75 -1.07 0.08 1.17
C ASP A 75 -2.59 0.27 1.34
N PRO A 76 -3.04 1.01 2.36
CA PRO A 76 -4.46 1.31 2.54
C PRO A 76 -4.98 2.39 1.57
N HIS A 77 -4.10 3.10 0.86
CA HIS A 77 -4.44 4.27 0.03
C HIS A 77 -3.77 4.20 -1.34
N ILE A 78 -3.94 3.11 -2.08
CA ILE A 78 -3.38 3.00 -3.41
C ILE A 78 -4.04 4.03 -4.34
N PRO A 79 -3.29 5.01 -4.87
CA PRO A 79 -3.75 5.75 -6.03
C PRO A 79 -3.68 4.79 -7.23
N ASP A 80 -4.71 4.72 -8.01
CA ASP A 80 -4.88 3.95 -9.24
C ASP A 80 -3.67 3.08 -9.68
N MET A 81 -3.74 1.77 -9.43
CA MET A 81 -2.69 0.80 -9.76
C MET A 81 -2.24 0.83 -11.22
N HIS A 82 -3.09 1.33 -12.13
CA HIS A 82 -2.71 1.44 -13.55
C HIS A 82 -1.56 2.41 -13.80
N ARG A 83 -1.29 3.31 -12.86
CA ARG A 83 -0.17 4.27 -12.93
C ARG A 83 1.15 3.71 -12.39
N ILE A 84 1.13 2.59 -11.68
CA ILE A 84 2.32 1.96 -11.12
C ILE A 84 2.85 0.96 -12.14
N ARG A 85 4.01 1.26 -12.75
CA ARG A 85 4.62 0.40 -13.78
C ARG A 85 5.03 -0.96 -13.22
N ASP A 86 5.65 -0.98 -12.03
CA ASP A 86 6.11 -2.18 -11.36
C ASP A 86 5.54 -2.28 -9.95
N ILE A 87 4.34 -2.86 -9.86
CA ILE A 87 3.63 -2.99 -8.60
C ILE A 87 4.25 -4.05 -7.68
N GLU A 88 4.90 -5.06 -8.24
CA GLU A 88 5.53 -6.12 -7.44
C GLU A 88 6.72 -5.56 -6.67
N SER A 89 7.61 -4.83 -7.34
CA SER A 89 8.74 -4.15 -6.70
C SER A 89 8.29 -3.14 -5.64
N VAL A 90 7.25 -2.37 -5.94
CA VAL A 90 6.67 -1.43 -4.98
C VAL A 90 6.10 -2.15 -3.76
N ALA A 91 5.35 -3.22 -3.97
CA ALA A 91 4.75 -3.99 -2.89
C ALA A 91 5.82 -4.68 -2.02
N GLU A 92 6.91 -5.16 -2.62
CA GLU A 92 8.06 -5.71 -1.89
C GLU A 92 8.70 -4.66 -0.97
N GLN A 93 8.91 -3.44 -1.47
CA GLN A 93 9.45 -2.34 -0.68
C GLN A 93 8.50 -1.94 0.47
N LEU A 94 7.19 -1.95 0.22
CA LEU A 94 6.17 -1.69 1.25
C LEU A 94 6.02 -2.85 2.24
N ALA A 95 6.43 -4.06 1.89
CA ALA A 95 6.47 -5.20 2.79
C ALA A 95 7.70 -5.21 3.71
N SER A 96 8.65 -4.29 3.51
CA SER A 96 9.85 -4.19 4.33
C SER A 96 9.52 -4.07 5.83
N PRO A 97 10.26 -4.74 6.72
CA PRO A 97 10.14 -4.53 8.17
C PRO A 97 10.61 -3.13 8.60
N SER A 98 11.45 -2.46 7.80
CA SER A 98 11.98 -1.12 8.09
C SER A 98 10.97 -0.01 7.77
N PRO A 99 10.50 0.76 8.77
CA PRO A 99 9.63 1.92 8.52
C PRO A 99 10.26 2.98 7.61
N ALA A 100 11.58 3.16 7.68
CA ALA A 100 12.31 4.11 6.84
C ALA A 100 12.28 3.72 5.35
N GLU A 101 12.43 2.42 5.06
CA GLU A 101 12.33 1.90 3.69
C GLU A 101 10.91 2.02 3.14
N ARG A 102 9.90 1.69 3.94
CA ARG A 102 8.48 1.87 3.57
C ARG A 102 8.16 3.34 3.28
N LEU A 103 8.66 4.24 4.14
CA LEU A 103 8.50 5.68 3.94
C LEU A 103 9.15 6.15 2.64
N SER A 104 10.40 5.76 2.39
CA SER A 104 11.09 6.09 1.13
C SER A 104 10.34 5.56 -0.09
N ALA A 105 9.88 4.30 -0.05
CA ALA A 105 9.08 3.72 -1.13
C ALA A 105 7.79 4.50 -1.39
N ARG A 106 7.14 4.94 -0.32
CA ARG A 106 5.88 5.70 -0.39
C ARG A 106 6.08 7.10 -0.97
N LEU A 107 7.14 7.76 -0.55
CA LEU A 107 7.47 9.11 -1.02
C LEU A 107 7.90 9.13 -2.49
N ARG A 108 8.57 8.09 -2.98
CA ARG A 108 8.92 7.96 -4.40
C ARG A 108 7.70 7.86 -5.33
N GLN A 109 6.57 7.38 -4.82
CA GLN A 109 5.35 7.21 -5.60
C GLN A 109 4.47 8.46 -5.61
N ARG A 110 4.70 9.42 -4.72
CA ARG A 110 3.93 10.66 -4.61
C ARG A 110 4.72 11.84 -5.15
N ASP A 111 4.03 12.75 -5.83
CA ASP A 111 4.65 13.98 -6.35
C ASP A 111 5.08 14.92 -5.23
N SER A 112 4.34 14.94 -4.13
CA SER A 112 4.67 15.68 -2.91
C SER A 112 3.86 15.17 -1.72
N VAL A 113 4.36 15.38 -0.51
CA VAL A 113 3.68 15.00 0.73
C VAL A 113 3.78 16.13 1.73
N SER A 114 2.70 16.40 2.46
CA SER A 114 2.73 17.26 3.63
C SER A 114 3.27 16.48 4.84
N SER A 115 4.18 17.08 5.59
CA SER A 115 4.71 16.49 6.81
C SER A 115 3.66 16.31 7.92
N SER A 116 2.50 16.94 7.80
CA SER A 116 1.36 16.79 8.71
C SER A 116 0.34 15.74 8.26
N ASP A 117 0.65 14.97 7.20
CA ASP A 117 -0.28 13.98 6.63
C ASP A 117 -0.39 12.73 7.51
N LEU A 118 -1.44 12.68 8.35
CA LEU A 118 -1.75 11.51 9.19
C LEU A 118 -1.98 10.24 8.36
N THR A 119 -2.39 10.39 7.10
CA THR A 119 -2.59 9.24 6.20
C THR A 119 -1.25 8.61 5.85
N LEU A 120 -0.17 9.38 5.83
CA LEU A 120 1.17 8.86 5.59
C LEU A 120 1.65 7.97 6.74
N ALA A 121 1.44 8.36 7.99
CA ALA A 121 1.79 7.56 9.16
C ALA A 121 1.06 6.21 9.15
N SER A 122 -0.26 6.21 8.94
CA SER A 122 -1.06 4.98 8.85
C SER A 122 -0.68 4.10 7.65
N SER A 123 -0.25 4.71 6.54
CA SER A 123 0.15 4.00 5.33
C SER A 123 1.49 3.27 5.43
N ILE A 124 2.31 3.61 6.42
CA ILE A 124 3.58 2.93 6.71
C ILE A 124 3.59 2.25 8.09
N GLY A 125 2.47 2.31 8.82
CA GLY A 125 2.29 1.60 10.09
C GLY A 125 3.11 2.16 11.26
N VAL A 126 3.22 3.47 11.36
CA VAL A 126 3.92 4.16 12.46
C VAL A 126 3.02 5.19 13.14
N MET A 127 3.42 5.63 14.33
CA MET A 127 2.76 6.74 15.01
C MET A 127 3.21 8.09 14.40
N PRO A 128 2.40 9.16 14.52
CA PRO A 128 2.74 10.48 13.97
C PRO A 128 4.10 11.03 14.42
N ASP A 129 4.45 10.83 15.68
CA ASP A 129 5.74 11.31 16.23
C ASP A 129 6.92 10.54 15.62
N GLU A 130 6.78 9.23 15.42
CA GLU A 130 7.77 8.41 14.74
C GLU A 130 7.93 8.82 13.26
N LEU A 131 6.82 9.15 12.58
CA LEU A 131 6.88 9.69 11.22
C LEU A 131 7.73 10.95 11.14
N GLN A 132 7.58 11.89 12.10
CA GLN A 132 8.37 13.12 12.12
C GLN A 132 9.86 12.85 12.28
N GLN A 133 10.24 11.88 13.12
CA GLN A 133 11.62 11.46 13.29
C GLN A 133 12.19 10.83 12.01
N LEU A 134 11.43 9.97 11.36
CA LEU A 134 11.82 9.34 10.09
C LEU A 134 12.00 10.38 8.97
N LEU A 135 11.09 11.35 8.86
CA LEU A 135 11.22 12.45 7.90
C LEU A 135 12.45 13.30 8.19
N ALA A 136 12.75 13.59 9.47
CA ALA A 136 13.96 14.33 9.85
C ALA A 136 15.23 13.59 9.45
N THR A 137 15.26 12.27 9.68
CA THR A 137 16.39 11.41 9.27
C THR A 137 16.59 11.42 7.76
N LEU A 138 15.54 11.22 6.98
CA LEU A 138 15.62 11.24 5.51
C LEU A 138 16.07 12.61 4.95
N ARG A 139 15.69 13.72 5.64
CA ARG A 139 16.20 15.06 5.29
C ARG A 139 17.69 15.17 5.57
N ALA A 140 18.15 14.70 6.73
CA ALA A 140 19.57 14.73 7.10
C ALA A 140 20.43 13.89 6.13
N GLU A 141 19.88 12.80 5.61
CA GLU A 141 20.50 11.94 4.58
C GLU A 141 20.43 12.54 3.17
N GLY A 142 19.79 13.70 2.98
CA GLY A 142 19.62 14.33 1.67
C GLY A 142 18.64 13.61 0.73
N LYS A 143 17.87 12.66 1.24
CA LYS A 143 16.85 11.92 0.47
C LYS A 143 15.55 12.68 0.31
N LEU A 144 15.30 13.70 1.14
CA LEU A 144 14.14 14.57 1.06
C LEU A 144 14.54 16.02 0.91
N LEU A 145 13.87 16.70 -0.01
CA LEU A 145 13.91 18.14 -0.18
C LEU A 145 12.59 18.73 0.32
N LYS A 146 12.68 19.87 0.98
CA LYS A 146 11.54 20.66 1.44
C LYS A 146 11.51 22.00 0.71
N PRO A 147 11.07 22.05 -0.56
CA PRO A 147 10.88 23.29 -1.26
C PRO A 147 9.68 24.05 -0.66
N GLY A 148 9.81 25.36 -0.50
CA GLY A 148 8.77 26.22 0.07
C GLY A 148 9.03 26.61 1.52
N ARG A 149 8.25 27.60 2.00
CA ARG A 149 8.31 28.14 3.36
C ARG A 149 6.91 28.21 3.97
N GLY A 150 6.82 27.98 5.29
CA GLY A 150 5.56 28.05 6.04
C GLY A 150 4.60 26.91 5.70
N ASP A 151 3.29 27.19 5.81
CA ASP A 151 2.22 26.18 5.65
C ASP A 151 2.09 25.59 4.24
N LYS A 152 2.77 26.16 3.26
CA LYS A 152 2.84 25.66 1.88
C LYS A 152 4.05 24.77 1.62
N ALA A 153 4.83 24.47 2.64
CA ALA A 153 5.98 23.59 2.50
C ALA A 153 5.52 22.15 2.28
N PHE A 154 6.05 21.50 1.26
CA PHE A 154 5.83 20.10 0.96
C PHE A 154 7.17 19.38 0.85
N GLU A 155 7.14 18.08 0.90
CA GLU A 155 8.35 17.25 0.82
C GLU A 155 8.34 16.42 -0.44
N ILE A 156 9.49 16.33 -1.10
CA ILE A 156 9.68 15.56 -2.32
C ILE A 156 10.89 14.65 -2.12
N HIS A 157 10.76 13.39 -2.50
CA HIS A 157 11.90 12.47 -2.55
C HIS A 157 12.83 12.85 -3.70
N THR A 158 14.15 12.88 -3.47
CA THR A 158 15.15 13.30 -4.47
C THR A 158 15.08 12.49 -5.76
N GLU A 159 14.97 11.17 -5.67
CA GLU A 159 14.80 10.30 -6.85
C GLU A 159 13.53 10.62 -7.66
N ARG A 160 12.45 11.05 -6.98
CA ARG A 160 11.22 11.46 -7.67
C ARG A 160 11.42 12.76 -8.43
N LEU A 161 12.13 13.70 -7.84
CA LEU A 161 12.46 14.97 -8.50
C LEU A 161 13.32 14.73 -9.76
N GLU A 162 14.33 13.85 -9.69
CA GLU A 162 15.16 13.48 -10.83
C GLU A 162 14.33 12.82 -11.94
N SER A 163 13.38 11.92 -11.58
CA SER A 163 12.52 11.29 -12.57
C SER A 163 11.57 12.27 -13.27
N LEU A 164 11.15 13.31 -12.59
CA LEU A 164 10.34 14.39 -13.18
C LEU A 164 11.17 15.29 -14.10
N ALA A 165 12.41 15.59 -13.70
CA ALA A 165 13.33 16.41 -14.50
C ALA A 165 13.80 15.71 -15.77
N GLY A 166 13.94 14.37 -15.74
CA GLY A 166 14.33 13.56 -16.90
C GLY A 166 13.22 13.24 -17.90
N SER A 167 11.99 13.72 -17.63
CA SER A 167 10.80 13.49 -18.49
C SER A 167 10.45 14.69 -19.39
N VAL A 168 11.36 15.67 -19.52
CA VAL A 168 11.20 16.87 -20.38
C VAL A 168 12.02 16.71 -21.67
#